data_9583c7509b86125ae2754c490a0a1f12
#
_entry.id   9583c7509b86125ae2754c490a0a1f12
#
_cell.length_a   1.000
_cell.length_b   1.000
_cell.length_c   1.000
_cell.angle_alpha   90.00
_cell.angle_beta   90.00
_cell.angle_gamma   90.00
#
_symmetry.space_group_name_H-M   'P 1'
#
loop_
_entity.id
_entity.type
_entity.pdbx_description
1 polymer ?
#
loop_
_entity_poly.entity_id
_entity_poly.type
_entity_poly.pdbx_seq_one_letter_code
_entity_poly.pdbx_strand_id
1 'polypeptide(L)'
;MISFGFTKRRLFLAIAAFSLFLIISNLVALSDTDITTRIEDLHLPGLPKKPWHSGDKYEDSPGPADAHPISLLMMEADKTWRAYENTRSTTFRQTVSKYRNKYGRHPPPGFKDWYRFARKRNVHNIDDFEQIMDDLRPFWAIEPRVLRNLAANMAKKEDQGVATIHIRNHEVVKESNGSWRSETLVTLINRFIKFLPNLDIPLNRLDQPRVVVEWETMQEHLKKEFETRQIPPEAIDEFSTEMSNLHNVTSGEDASVEEDPEWYPAHGKQYMDIARTACPPESHAAKEDTDTADVESTYKNRLGGIITNFNRSSDLCTVGPEIQDKHGFLFSGSTVIATKRLVPIFGECKVNVNSDILFPANMYWKHDDRYDYSSKHDVRWDKKQDVMLWRGVTSGGTQIAENWRRMHRQRLVMYLNSTEMESQEVRILTEQPEKRGEYENYRQFHPSSFARNHSDVGFTETWGCVPDCGFYDDVWTLKEQVPLPDQFKYKFLVDVDGHSFSGRWRAFLESKSLGIKATIFREWHDSRLFAWRHFVPMDNRYDDVYSILTYFLGVGQPPGSEQPGEKAYVARHDAEAKRIADQGKEWARKVLRREDIEVSLCRSIGDACRS
;
A
#
# COMPACT_ATOMS: atom_id res chain seq x y z
N MET A 1 50.43 -4.21 -54.63
CA MET A 1 50.36 -3.25 -53.53
C MET A 1 49.63 -2.01 -54.02
N ILE A 2 48.37 -1.86 -53.76
CA ILE A 2 47.57 -0.64 -54.06
C ILE A 2 47.31 0.05 -52.76
N SER A 3 47.97 1.19 -52.52
CA SER A 3 47.82 2.06 -51.36
C SER A 3 46.59 2.94 -51.55
N PHE A 4 45.55 2.76 -50.76
CA PHE A 4 44.43 3.67 -50.68
C PHE A 4 44.77 4.79 -49.71
N GLY A 5 45.24 5.93 -50.23
CA GLY A 5 45.42 7.15 -49.47
C GLY A 5 44.09 7.84 -49.22
N PHE A 6 43.52 7.68 -48.03
CA PHE A 6 42.40 8.50 -47.55
C PHE A 6 42.90 9.89 -47.18
N THR A 7 42.58 10.91 -47.99
CA THR A 7 42.90 12.30 -47.65
C THR A 7 42.13 12.73 -46.42
N LYS A 8 42.77 13.41 -45.43
CA LYS A 8 42.17 13.96 -44.18
C LYS A 8 40.85 14.69 -44.41
N ARG A 9 40.66 15.27 -45.59
CA ARG A 9 39.43 15.98 -45.98
C ARG A 9 38.24 15.05 -46.21
N ARG A 10 38.44 13.83 -46.73
CA ARG A 10 37.37 12.82 -46.91
C ARG A 10 36.96 12.18 -45.59
N LEU A 11 37.90 12.00 -44.66
CA LEU A 11 37.59 11.54 -43.30
C LEU A 11 36.77 12.57 -42.52
N PHE A 12 37.14 13.85 -42.65
CA PHE A 12 36.39 14.95 -42.00
C PHE A 12 34.95 15.09 -42.54
N LEU A 13 34.76 14.93 -43.83
CA LEU A 13 33.44 14.93 -44.47
C LEU A 13 32.58 13.71 -44.06
N ALA A 14 33.20 12.55 -43.92
CA ALA A 14 32.49 11.36 -43.43
C ALA A 14 32.06 11.48 -41.97
N ILE A 15 32.92 12.03 -41.12
CA ILE A 15 32.57 12.29 -39.71
C ILE A 15 31.48 13.38 -39.58
N ALA A 16 31.55 14.43 -40.37
CA ALA A 16 30.52 15.48 -40.38
C ALA A 16 29.17 14.97 -40.89
N ALA A 17 29.16 14.14 -41.94
CA ALA A 17 27.94 13.49 -42.45
C ALA A 17 27.35 12.52 -41.46
N PHE A 18 28.15 11.73 -40.75
CA PHE A 18 27.71 10.81 -39.73
C PHE A 18 27.15 11.55 -38.47
N SER A 19 27.80 12.64 -38.06
CA SER A 19 27.31 13.48 -37.00
C SER A 19 25.98 14.16 -37.34
N LEU A 20 25.83 14.65 -38.58
CA LEU A 20 24.59 15.22 -39.09
C LEU A 20 23.47 14.17 -39.16
N PHE A 21 23.78 12.95 -39.58
CA PHE A 21 22.84 11.82 -39.58
C PHE A 21 22.38 11.46 -38.18
N LEU A 22 23.26 11.43 -37.17
CA LEU A 22 22.90 11.21 -35.78
C LEU A 22 22.03 12.34 -35.19
N ILE A 23 22.30 13.58 -35.56
CA ILE A 23 21.48 14.75 -35.14
C ILE A 23 20.09 14.65 -35.78
N ILE A 24 20.00 14.34 -37.07
CA ILE A 24 18.71 14.19 -37.77
C ILE A 24 17.93 12.99 -37.21
N SER A 25 18.59 11.86 -36.97
CA SER A 25 17.93 10.69 -36.35
C SER A 25 17.39 10.96 -34.94
N ASN A 26 18.14 11.74 -34.14
CA ASN A 26 17.65 12.16 -32.83
C ASN A 26 16.52 13.21 -32.93
N LEU A 27 16.55 14.10 -33.91
CA LEU A 27 15.46 15.05 -34.15
C LEU A 27 14.20 14.37 -34.68
N VAL A 28 14.30 13.35 -35.52
CA VAL A 28 13.18 12.53 -35.98
C VAL A 28 12.62 11.68 -34.83
N ALA A 29 13.46 11.08 -33.99
CA ALA A 29 13.04 10.37 -32.80
C ALA A 29 12.38 11.28 -31.73
N LEU A 30 12.68 12.58 -31.74
CA LEU A 30 12.04 13.58 -30.89
C LEU A 30 10.78 14.20 -31.51
N SER A 31 10.59 14.11 -32.84
CA SER A 31 9.40 14.64 -33.53
C SER A 31 8.23 13.64 -33.62
N ASP A 32 8.48 12.34 -33.42
CA ASP A 32 7.45 11.30 -33.38
C ASP A 32 6.85 11.06 -31.98
N THR A 33 7.23 11.87 -31.00
CA THR A 33 6.52 11.89 -29.71
C THR A 33 5.35 12.84 -29.80
N ASP A 34 4.22 12.28 -30.14
CA ASP A 34 2.91 12.93 -30.18
C ASP A 34 2.63 13.62 -28.84
N ILE A 35 2.28 14.91 -28.88
CA ILE A 35 1.95 15.73 -27.70
C ILE A 35 0.71 15.18 -26.98
N THR A 36 -0.09 14.40 -27.65
CA THR A 36 -1.27 13.71 -27.08
C THR A 36 -0.91 12.64 -26.06
N THR A 37 0.25 11.98 -26.14
CA THR A 37 0.68 10.99 -25.15
C THR A 37 1.19 11.61 -23.83
N ARG A 38 1.44 12.92 -23.79
CA ARG A 38 1.84 13.61 -22.54
C ARG A 38 0.68 13.98 -21.61
N ILE A 39 -0.56 13.94 -22.09
CA ILE A 39 -1.76 14.23 -21.28
C ILE A 39 -2.27 12.96 -20.59
N GLU A 40 -2.04 11.78 -21.16
CA GLU A 40 -2.43 10.50 -20.55
C GLU A 40 -1.54 10.07 -19.38
N ASP A 41 -0.35 10.68 -19.20
CA ASP A 41 0.54 10.44 -18.06
C ASP A 41 0.19 11.24 -16.79
N LEU A 42 -0.88 12.03 -16.80
CA LEU A 42 -1.41 12.75 -15.63
C LEU A 42 -2.30 11.82 -14.80
N HIS A 43 -1.73 10.74 -14.29
CA HIS A 43 -2.47 9.84 -13.40
C HIS A 43 -2.37 10.26 -11.94
N LEU A 44 -3.48 10.01 -11.24
CA LEU A 44 -3.80 10.21 -9.83
C LEU A 44 -2.63 10.03 -8.86
N PRO A 45 -2.56 10.84 -7.80
CA PRO A 45 -1.67 10.58 -6.68
C PRO A 45 -2.04 9.23 -6.04
N GLY A 46 -1.07 8.32 -5.99
CA GLY A 46 -1.22 7.01 -5.35
C GLY A 46 -1.11 5.78 -6.24
N LEU A 47 -1.12 5.94 -7.57
CA LEU A 47 -0.79 4.80 -8.44
C LEU A 47 0.69 4.84 -8.81
N PRO A 48 1.46 3.77 -8.61
CA PRO A 48 2.80 3.68 -9.15
C PRO A 48 2.75 3.84 -10.66
N LYS A 49 3.54 4.76 -11.22
CA LYS A 49 3.63 5.10 -12.65
C LYS A 49 4.20 4.00 -13.55
N LYS A 50 4.26 2.78 -13.10
CA LYS A 50 4.34 1.61 -13.94
C LYS A 50 3.07 0.82 -13.70
N PRO A 51 2.13 0.84 -14.65
CA PRO A 51 1.24 -0.29 -14.74
C PRO A 51 2.17 -1.51 -14.83
N TRP A 52 1.96 -2.47 -13.99
CA TRP A 52 2.22 -3.85 -14.40
C TRP A 52 1.66 -3.90 -15.82
N HIS A 53 2.51 -4.18 -16.80
CA HIS A 53 2.12 -4.06 -18.20
C HIS A 53 0.76 -4.71 -18.44
N SER A 54 -0.30 -3.91 -18.35
CA SER A 54 -1.65 -4.29 -18.74
C SER A 54 -1.83 -4.19 -20.25
N GLY A 55 -0.75 -4.11 -20.99
CA GLY A 55 -0.77 -4.05 -22.44
C GLY A 55 -0.67 -5.40 -23.10
N ASP A 56 -0.10 -6.39 -22.43
CA ASP A 56 -0.30 -7.75 -22.88
C ASP A 56 -1.64 -8.21 -22.29
N LYS A 57 -2.71 -8.11 -23.09
CA LYS A 57 -3.76 -9.09 -22.98
C LYS A 57 -3.05 -10.40 -22.72
N TYR A 58 -3.32 -11.03 -21.57
CA TYR A 58 -3.14 -12.46 -21.45
C TYR A 58 -4.10 -13.05 -22.50
N GLU A 59 -3.74 -12.95 -23.76
CA GLU A 59 -4.21 -13.88 -24.75
C GLU A 59 -3.84 -15.23 -24.19
N ASP A 60 -4.74 -16.18 -24.29
CA ASP A 60 -4.53 -17.60 -24.00
C ASP A 60 -3.36 -18.17 -24.85
N SER A 61 -2.19 -17.53 -24.75
CA SER A 61 -0.94 -18.13 -25.13
C SER A 61 -0.69 -19.21 -24.10
N PRO A 62 -0.71 -20.48 -24.46
CA PRO A 62 -0.36 -21.54 -23.54
C PRO A 62 1.02 -21.19 -23.00
N GLY A 63 1.07 -20.78 -21.73
CA GLY A 63 2.31 -20.75 -20.97
C GLY A 63 2.94 -22.14 -21.02
N PRO A 64 4.17 -22.31 -20.60
CA PRO A 64 4.77 -23.62 -20.51
C PRO A 64 3.78 -24.56 -19.82
N ALA A 65 3.51 -25.71 -20.41
CA ALA A 65 2.42 -26.64 -20.10
C ALA A 65 2.30 -27.06 -18.61
N ASP A 66 3.13 -26.56 -17.72
CA ASP A 66 3.22 -26.90 -16.31
C ASP A 66 3.06 -25.70 -15.37
N ALA A 67 2.56 -24.54 -15.82
CA ALA A 67 2.60 -23.34 -14.98
C ALA A 67 1.26 -23.00 -14.36
N HIS A 68 1.08 -23.37 -13.10
CA HIS A 68 0.00 -22.83 -12.25
C HIS A 68 0.10 -21.29 -12.20
N PRO A 69 -1.03 -20.54 -12.26
CA PRO A 69 -1.03 -19.07 -12.23
C PRO A 69 -0.21 -18.49 -11.08
N ILE A 70 -0.25 -19.07 -9.89
CA ILE A 70 0.57 -18.63 -8.74
C ILE A 70 2.07 -18.77 -9.04
N SER A 71 2.51 -19.86 -9.66
CA SER A 71 3.93 -20.04 -10.03
C SER A 71 4.40 -18.96 -11.00
N LEU A 72 3.59 -18.62 -11.99
CA LEU A 72 3.89 -17.53 -12.95
C LEU A 72 3.98 -16.17 -12.26
N LEU A 73 3.05 -15.87 -11.36
CA LEU A 73 3.06 -14.64 -10.59
C LEU A 73 4.28 -14.53 -9.68
N MET A 74 4.73 -15.62 -9.06
CA MET A 74 5.97 -15.66 -8.29
C MET A 74 7.21 -15.38 -9.17
N MET A 75 7.26 -15.92 -10.38
CA MET A 75 8.35 -15.66 -11.33
C MET A 75 8.38 -14.19 -11.79
N GLU A 76 7.23 -13.61 -12.10
CA GLU A 76 7.13 -12.20 -12.48
C GLU A 76 7.46 -11.26 -11.31
N ALA A 77 7.04 -11.59 -10.09
CA ALA A 77 7.41 -10.86 -8.89
C ALA A 77 8.93 -10.87 -8.63
N ASP A 78 9.59 -12.03 -8.86
CA ASP A 78 11.04 -12.14 -8.78
C ASP A 78 11.76 -11.25 -9.82
N LYS A 79 11.24 -11.20 -11.04
CA LYS A 79 11.79 -10.36 -12.12
C LYS A 79 11.62 -8.87 -11.79
N THR A 80 10.44 -8.47 -11.33
CA THR A 80 10.15 -7.08 -10.95
C THR A 80 11.03 -6.65 -9.78
N TRP A 81 11.19 -7.50 -8.77
CA TRP A 81 12.08 -7.22 -7.64
C TRP A 81 13.56 -7.08 -8.07
N ARG A 82 14.05 -7.92 -8.98
CA ARG A 82 15.42 -7.78 -9.51
C ARG A 82 15.61 -6.46 -10.24
N ALA A 83 14.62 -6.03 -11.03
CA ALA A 83 14.66 -4.74 -11.69
C ALA A 83 14.72 -3.58 -10.69
N TYR A 84 13.91 -3.65 -9.62
CA TYR A 84 13.95 -2.70 -8.50
C TYR A 84 15.34 -2.64 -7.85
N GLU A 85 15.92 -3.80 -7.49
CA GLU A 85 17.26 -3.89 -6.90
C GLU A 85 18.36 -3.30 -7.80
N ASN A 86 18.32 -3.56 -9.09
CA ASN A 86 19.33 -3.12 -10.06
C ASN A 86 19.30 -1.60 -10.32
N THR A 87 18.20 -0.94 -10.00
CA THR A 87 18.04 0.50 -10.27
C THR A 87 18.43 1.40 -9.10
N ARG A 88 18.83 0.85 -7.95
CA ARG A 88 19.15 1.62 -6.74
C ARG A 88 20.35 2.56 -6.94
N SER A 89 20.24 3.79 -6.41
CA SER A 89 21.36 4.71 -6.35
C SER A 89 22.39 4.29 -5.29
N THR A 90 23.65 4.37 -5.65
CA THR A 90 24.77 4.06 -4.75
C THR A 90 25.50 5.31 -4.26
N THR A 91 25.32 6.44 -4.95
CA THR A 91 25.98 7.72 -4.64
C THR A 91 24.97 8.85 -4.47
N PHE A 92 25.34 9.89 -3.72
CA PHE A 92 24.52 11.10 -3.55
C PHE A 92 24.17 11.74 -4.89
N ARG A 93 25.15 11.86 -5.79
CA ARG A 93 24.95 12.42 -7.13
C ARG A 93 23.87 11.66 -7.93
N GLN A 94 23.90 10.33 -7.89
CA GLN A 94 22.86 9.50 -8.53
C GLN A 94 21.49 9.73 -7.91
N THR A 95 21.40 9.81 -6.57
CA THR A 95 20.14 10.07 -5.86
C THR A 95 19.56 11.42 -6.26
N VAL A 96 20.37 12.50 -6.29
CA VAL A 96 19.93 13.82 -6.71
C VAL A 96 19.50 13.83 -8.19
N SER A 97 20.27 13.19 -9.06
CA SER A 97 19.94 13.07 -10.48
C SER A 97 18.60 12.37 -10.71
N LYS A 98 18.37 11.24 -10.03
CA LYS A 98 17.08 10.53 -10.09
C LYS A 98 15.93 11.36 -9.56
N TYR A 99 16.13 12.06 -8.44
CA TYR A 99 15.12 12.95 -7.87
C TYR A 99 14.69 14.01 -8.89
N ARG A 100 15.68 14.71 -9.50
CA ARG A 100 15.44 15.74 -10.52
C ARG A 100 14.69 15.20 -11.74
N ASN A 101 15.16 14.05 -12.26
CA ASN A 101 14.55 13.43 -13.45
C ASN A 101 13.11 12.96 -13.17
N LYS A 102 12.84 12.46 -11.96
CA LYS A 102 11.53 11.92 -11.60
C LYS A 102 10.50 12.99 -11.29
N TYR A 103 10.91 14.02 -10.54
CA TYR A 103 9.99 15.01 -9.99
C TYR A 103 10.06 16.37 -10.68
N GLY A 104 11.01 16.59 -11.59
CA GLY A 104 11.20 17.88 -12.26
C GLY A 104 11.60 19.00 -11.31
N ARG A 105 12.14 18.66 -10.12
CA ARG A 105 12.50 19.59 -9.04
C ARG A 105 13.85 19.24 -8.46
N HIS A 106 14.53 20.23 -7.91
CA HIS A 106 15.69 19.95 -7.05
C HIS A 106 15.22 19.36 -5.71
N PRO A 107 15.98 18.44 -5.07
CA PRO A 107 15.70 18.00 -3.71
C PRO A 107 15.55 19.20 -2.74
N PRO A 108 14.76 19.07 -1.65
CA PRO A 108 14.56 20.14 -0.69
C PRO A 108 15.86 20.49 0.07
N PRO A 109 15.92 21.68 0.68
CA PRO A 109 16.96 22.01 1.65
C PRO A 109 17.06 20.92 2.72
N GLY A 110 18.27 20.66 3.24
CA GLY A 110 18.51 19.56 4.21
C GLY A 110 18.58 18.16 3.61
N PHE A 111 18.32 17.97 2.31
CA PHE A 111 18.35 16.66 1.66
C PHE A 111 19.71 15.93 1.80
N LYS A 112 20.82 16.67 1.76
CA LYS A 112 22.15 16.14 1.94
C LYS A 112 22.37 15.58 3.35
N ASP A 113 21.82 16.23 4.37
CA ASP A 113 21.90 15.77 5.74
C ASP A 113 20.97 14.58 5.98
N TRP A 114 19.76 14.61 5.40
CA TRP A 114 18.90 13.42 5.35
C TRP A 114 19.61 12.24 4.66
N TYR A 115 20.28 12.44 3.53
CA TYR A 115 21.02 11.38 2.84
C TYR A 115 22.11 10.80 3.73
N ARG A 116 22.89 11.63 4.43
CA ARG A 116 23.91 11.20 5.40
C ARG A 116 23.28 10.42 6.57
N PHE A 117 22.15 10.90 7.08
CA PHE A 117 21.39 10.25 8.14
C PHE A 117 20.89 8.86 7.71
N ALA A 118 20.36 8.73 6.50
CA ALA A 118 19.92 7.47 5.92
C ALA A 118 21.08 6.49 5.68
N ARG A 119 22.20 6.99 5.13
CA ARG A 119 23.41 6.16 4.92
C ARG A 119 23.99 5.65 6.23
N LYS A 120 24.03 6.47 7.28
CA LYS A 120 24.47 6.05 8.61
C LYS A 120 23.60 4.94 9.20
N ARG A 121 22.33 4.86 8.81
CA ARG A 121 21.37 3.83 9.22
C ARG A 121 21.32 2.62 8.29
N ASN A 122 22.19 2.58 7.29
CA ASN A 122 22.26 1.51 6.30
C ASN A 122 20.91 1.27 5.59
N VAL A 123 20.20 2.34 5.24
CA VAL A 123 18.99 2.23 4.42
C VAL A 123 19.31 1.51 3.12
N HIS A 124 18.55 0.46 2.82
CA HIS A 124 18.82 -0.43 1.71
C HIS A 124 18.61 0.23 0.34
N ASN A 125 17.48 0.92 0.15
CA ASN A 125 17.18 1.69 -1.06
C ASN A 125 16.92 3.15 -0.72
N ILE A 126 17.86 4.00 -1.10
CA ILE A 126 17.82 5.44 -0.81
C ILE A 126 16.86 6.20 -1.74
N ASP A 127 16.35 5.55 -2.78
CA ASP A 127 15.46 6.16 -3.78
C ASP A 127 13.97 5.84 -3.51
N ASP A 128 13.68 4.92 -2.58
CA ASP A 128 12.34 4.36 -2.37
C ASP A 128 11.52 5.18 -1.36
N PHE A 129 11.18 6.39 -1.78
CA PHE A 129 10.34 7.34 -1.03
C PHE A 129 9.30 7.99 -1.94
N GLU A 130 8.86 7.28 -2.97
CA GLU A 130 7.91 7.78 -3.97
C GLU A 130 6.56 8.15 -3.35
N GLN A 131 6.07 7.32 -2.44
CA GLN A 131 4.81 7.54 -1.74
C GLN A 131 4.74 8.93 -1.07
N ILE A 132 5.84 9.37 -0.46
CA ILE A 132 5.92 10.69 0.17
C ILE A 132 5.70 11.80 -0.86
N MET A 133 6.36 11.70 -2.02
CA MET A 133 6.22 12.70 -3.07
C MET A 133 4.83 12.68 -3.71
N ASP A 134 4.22 11.49 -3.86
CA ASP A 134 2.86 11.37 -4.37
C ASP A 134 1.85 12.01 -3.42
N ASP A 135 2.05 11.87 -2.11
CA ASP A 135 1.21 12.50 -1.09
C ASP A 135 1.36 14.03 -1.06
N LEU A 136 2.58 14.54 -1.27
CA LEU A 136 2.88 15.97 -1.15
C LEU A 136 2.59 16.78 -2.42
N ARG A 137 2.56 16.15 -3.59
CA ARG A 137 2.37 16.84 -4.87
C ARG A 137 1.19 17.81 -4.91
N PRO A 138 -0.03 17.47 -4.46
CA PRO A 138 -1.15 18.38 -4.54
C PRO A 138 -0.96 19.67 -3.73
N PHE A 139 -0.19 19.61 -2.64
CA PHE A 139 0.05 20.77 -1.76
C PHE A 139 0.88 21.87 -2.40
N TRP A 140 1.66 21.57 -3.45
CA TRP A 140 2.38 22.60 -4.22
C TRP A 140 1.46 23.58 -4.97
N ALA A 141 0.18 23.30 -5.05
CA ALA A 141 -0.83 24.18 -5.61
C ALA A 141 -1.35 25.22 -4.60
N ILE A 142 -1.06 25.02 -3.32
CA ILE A 142 -1.51 25.88 -2.22
C ILE A 142 -0.41 26.88 -1.88
N GLU A 143 -0.79 28.13 -1.64
CA GLU A 143 0.16 29.13 -1.19
C GLU A 143 0.80 28.72 0.14
N PRO A 144 2.14 28.76 0.28
CA PRO A 144 2.84 28.32 1.50
C PRO A 144 2.35 28.96 2.79
N ARG A 145 1.93 30.23 2.74
CA ARG A 145 1.36 30.94 3.90
C ARG A 145 0.04 30.32 4.36
N VAL A 146 -0.83 29.98 3.42
CA VAL A 146 -2.12 29.32 3.68
C VAL A 146 -1.88 27.96 4.30
N LEU A 147 -0.97 27.18 3.73
CA LEU A 147 -0.64 25.84 4.21
C LEU A 147 -0.11 25.87 5.65
N ARG A 148 0.79 26.82 5.98
CA ARG A 148 1.31 26.99 7.34
C ARG A 148 0.21 27.39 8.33
N ASN A 149 -0.69 28.29 7.95
CA ASN A 149 -1.82 28.69 8.78
C ASN A 149 -2.75 27.51 9.06
N LEU A 150 -3.07 26.70 8.04
CA LEU A 150 -3.84 25.48 8.21
C LEU A 150 -3.15 24.53 9.21
N ALA A 151 -1.88 24.24 9.00
CA ALA A 151 -1.12 23.33 9.85
C ALA A 151 -1.08 23.79 11.33
N ALA A 152 -0.86 25.09 11.57
CA ALA A 152 -0.78 25.64 12.92
C ALA A 152 -2.13 25.63 13.67
N ASN A 153 -3.24 25.70 12.95
CA ASN A 153 -4.56 25.95 13.53
C ASN A 153 -5.50 24.73 13.54
N MET A 154 -5.15 23.63 12.86
CA MET A 154 -6.02 22.46 12.71
C MET A 154 -6.43 21.79 14.03
N ALA A 155 -5.61 21.87 15.07
CA ALA A 155 -5.91 21.30 16.37
C ALA A 155 -6.66 22.25 17.33
N LYS A 156 -7.24 23.36 16.86
CA LYS A 156 -7.98 24.28 17.71
C LYS A 156 -9.28 23.68 18.28
N LYS A 157 -9.88 22.74 17.57
CA LYS A 157 -11.11 22.05 17.99
C LYS A 157 -10.80 20.60 18.38
N GLU A 158 -11.04 20.24 19.63
CA GLU A 158 -10.73 18.91 20.17
C GLU A 158 -11.59 17.80 19.55
N ASP A 159 -12.83 18.09 19.22
CA ASP A 159 -13.83 17.16 18.69
C ASP A 159 -13.53 16.66 17.28
N GLN A 160 -12.61 17.33 16.57
CA GLN A 160 -12.24 16.97 15.20
C GLN A 160 -11.19 15.85 15.12
N GLY A 161 -10.64 15.41 16.25
CA GLY A 161 -9.67 14.30 16.27
C GLY A 161 -8.36 14.62 15.56
N VAL A 162 -7.89 15.87 15.60
CA VAL A 162 -6.58 16.32 15.10
C VAL A 162 -5.71 16.76 16.27
N ALA A 163 -4.46 16.29 16.29
CA ALA A 163 -3.40 16.84 17.14
C ALA A 163 -2.44 17.66 16.28
N THR A 164 -1.69 18.58 16.89
CA THR A 164 -0.57 19.28 16.22
C THR A 164 0.65 19.28 17.11
N ILE A 165 1.79 18.88 16.54
CA ILE A 165 3.11 18.95 17.18
C ILE A 165 3.78 20.22 16.68
N HIS A 166 4.17 21.09 17.62
CA HIS A 166 4.82 22.37 17.31
C HIS A 166 6.32 22.28 17.58
N ILE A 167 7.14 22.49 16.54
CA ILE A 167 8.61 22.47 16.62
C ILE A 167 9.14 23.88 16.43
N ARG A 168 9.97 24.36 17.36
CA ARG A 168 10.65 25.65 17.30
C ARG A 168 12.08 25.48 17.80
N ASN A 169 13.05 26.03 17.09
CA ASN A 169 14.47 25.99 17.45
C ASN A 169 14.99 24.58 17.76
N HIS A 170 14.57 23.59 16.95
CA HIS A 170 14.92 22.17 17.11
C HIS A 170 14.39 21.52 18.40
N GLU A 171 13.34 22.06 18.98
CA GLU A 171 12.67 21.49 20.16
C GLU A 171 11.17 21.40 19.93
N VAL A 172 10.54 20.36 20.46
CA VAL A 172 9.08 20.28 20.53
C VAL A 172 8.61 21.18 21.66
N VAL A 173 8.03 22.32 21.33
CA VAL A 173 7.61 23.32 22.33
C VAL A 173 6.20 23.11 22.84
N LYS A 174 5.35 22.43 22.07
CA LYS A 174 3.94 22.19 22.40
C LYS A 174 3.37 21.01 21.60
N GLU A 175 2.43 20.31 22.23
CA GLU A 175 1.48 19.40 21.58
C GLU A 175 0.06 19.93 21.84
N SER A 176 -0.69 20.22 20.77
CA SER A 176 -2.09 20.57 20.86
C SER A 176 -2.96 19.33 20.67
N ASN A 177 -3.91 19.07 21.56
CA ASN A 177 -4.79 17.89 21.57
C ASN A 177 -4.01 16.55 21.50
N GLY A 178 -2.92 16.44 22.28
CA GLY A 178 -2.02 15.28 22.29
C GLY A 178 -2.73 13.96 22.60
N SER A 179 -2.12 12.87 22.17
CA SER A 179 -2.55 11.49 22.37
C SER A 179 -1.36 10.56 22.40
N TRP A 180 -1.56 9.29 22.71
CA TRP A 180 -0.50 8.28 22.64
C TRP A 180 0.19 8.22 21.27
N ARG A 181 -0.52 8.59 20.17
CA ARG A 181 0.06 8.69 18.82
C ARG A 181 1.05 9.84 18.73
N SER A 182 0.67 11.03 19.17
CA SER A 182 1.56 12.20 19.15
C SER A 182 2.77 12.02 20.08
N GLU A 183 2.60 11.46 21.28
CA GLU A 183 3.69 11.16 22.21
C GLU A 183 4.76 10.23 21.60
N THR A 184 4.30 9.15 20.93
CA THR A 184 5.20 8.23 20.23
C THR A 184 5.91 8.93 19.08
N LEU A 185 5.18 9.75 18.30
CA LEU A 185 5.72 10.49 17.18
C LEU A 185 6.75 11.53 17.63
N VAL A 186 6.52 12.25 18.73
CA VAL A 186 7.48 13.17 19.37
C VAL A 186 8.76 12.43 19.74
N THR A 187 8.63 11.25 20.36
CA THR A 187 9.79 10.43 20.71
C THR A 187 10.61 10.05 19.46
N LEU A 188 9.94 9.73 18.36
CA LEU A 188 10.57 9.39 17.09
C LEU A 188 11.21 10.63 16.43
N ILE A 189 10.51 11.76 16.40
CA ILE A 189 11.01 13.04 15.85
C ILE A 189 12.29 13.49 16.56
N ASN A 190 12.37 13.35 17.87
CA ASN A 190 13.56 13.70 18.67
C ASN A 190 14.84 12.98 18.21
N ARG A 191 14.75 11.87 17.46
CA ARG A 191 15.90 11.18 16.88
C ARG A 191 16.59 11.97 15.77
N PHE A 192 15.88 12.92 15.15
CA PHE A 192 16.35 13.71 14.01
C PHE A 192 15.92 15.18 14.03
N ILE A 193 15.31 15.66 15.10
CA ILE A 193 14.74 17.02 15.23
C ILE A 193 15.73 18.15 14.88
N LYS A 194 17.02 17.94 15.12
CA LYS A 194 18.08 18.90 14.76
C LYS A 194 18.22 19.17 13.25
N PHE A 195 17.61 18.33 12.40
CA PHE A 195 17.60 18.53 10.95
C PHE A 195 16.31 19.20 10.45
N LEU A 196 15.35 19.44 11.35
CA LEU A 196 14.06 20.04 11.00
C LEU A 196 14.08 21.54 11.25
N PRO A 197 13.43 22.33 10.37
CA PRO A 197 13.17 23.74 10.63
C PRO A 197 12.08 23.91 11.69
N ASN A 198 11.70 25.15 11.98
CA ASN A 198 10.48 25.43 12.72
C ASN A 198 9.27 25.05 11.88
N LEU A 199 8.35 24.26 12.42
CA LEU A 199 7.16 23.76 11.71
C LEU A 199 6.06 23.29 12.67
N ASP A 200 4.87 23.12 12.11
CA ASP A 200 3.71 22.56 12.77
C ASP A 200 3.25 21.30 12.02
N ILE A 201 3.07 20.19 12.73
CA ILE A 201 2.73 18.88 12.15
C ILE A 201 1.34 18.48 12.62
N PRO A 202 0.29 18.67 11.79
CA PRO A 202 -1.04 18.14 12.10
C PRO A 202 -1.06 16.62 11.97
N LEU A 203 -1.61 15.96 12.96
CA LEU A 203 -1.65 14.50 13.06
C LEU A 203 -3.10 14.01 13.22
N ASN A 204 -3.48 13.05 12.43
CA ASN A 204 -4.72 12.32 12.62
C ASN A 204 -4.66 11.47 13.90
N ARG A 205 -5.56 11.75 14.85
CA ARG A 205 -5.68 10.98 16.11
C ARG A 205 -6.59 9.76 15.97
N LEU A 206 -7.37 9.72 14.88
CA LEU A 206 -8.34 8.66 14.60
C LEU A 206 -7.69 7.52 13.82
N ASP A 207 -8.34 6.37 13.78
CA ASP A 207 -7.85 5.21 13.05
C ASP A 207 -8.00 5.35 11.53
N GLN A 208 -9.00 6.12 11.08
CA GLN A 208 -9.42 6.17 9.68
C GLN A 208 -8.96 7.46 8.99
N PRO A 209 -8.64 7.42 7.68
CA PRO A 209 -8.15 8.57 6.94
C PRO A 209 -9.24 9.65 6.77
N ARG A 210 -8.83 10.88 6.44
CA ARG A 210 -9.62 12.08 6.62
C ARG A 210 -9.88 12.91 5.36
N VAL A 211 -8.90 13.03 4.45
CA VAL A 211 -8.91 14.02 3.37
C VAL A 211 -9.34 13.37 2.08
N VAL A 212 -10.51 13.75 1.54
CA VAL A 212 -11.05 13.23 0.27
C VAL A 212 -11.37 14.41 -0.65
N VAL A 213 -10.43 14.78 -1.50
CA VAL A 213 -10.60 15.89 -2.45
C VAL A 213 -11.32 15.40 -3.69
N GLU A 214 -12.30 16.15 -4.17
CA GLU A 214 -13.04 15.83 -5.39
C GLU A 214 -12.09 15.75 -6.60
N TRP A 215 -12.38 14.86 -7.55
CA TRP A 215 -11.51 14.57 -8.69
C TRP A 215 -11.10 15.83 -9.47
N GLU A 216 -12.06 16.65 -9.86
CA GLU A 216 -11.82 17.87 -10.66
C GLU A 216 -10.90 18.84 -9.91
N THR A 217 -11.18 19.08 -8.63
CA THR A 217 -10.35 19.93 -7.76
C THR A 217 -8.93 19.36 -7.63
N MET A 218 -8.80 18.05 -7.48
CA MET A 218 -7.50 17.39 -7.43
C MET A 218 -6.73 17.56 -8.74
N GLN A 219 -7.39 17.45 -9.90
CA GLN A 219 -6.74 17.68 -11.20
C GLN A 219 -6.26 19.12 -11.35
N GLU A 220 -7.01 20.11 -10.85
CA GLU A 220 -6.57 21.51 -10.81
C GLU A 220 -5.33 21.69 -9.94
N HIS A 221 -5.28 21.07 -8.76
CA HIS A 221 -4.10 21.09 -7.90
C HIS A 221 -2.88 20.46 -8.58
N LEU A 222 -3.04 19.29 -9.20
CA LEU A 222 -1.96 18.62 -9.91
C LEU A 222 -1.46 19.39 -11.13
N LYS A 223 -2.34 20.08 -11.84
CA LYS A 223 -1.98 20.97 -12.94
C LYS A 223 -1.12 22.14 -12.44
N LYS A 224 -1.55 22.83 -11.38
CA LYS A 224 -0.76 23.92 -10.77
C LYS A 224 0.58 23.39 -10.25
N GLU A 225 0.61 22.23 -9.59
CA GLU A 225 1.86 21.59 -9.17
C GLU A 225 2.81 21.41 -10.36
N PHE A 226 2.32 20.90 -11.49
CA PHE A 226 3.13 20.68 -12.68
C PHE A 226 3.73 22.00 -13.21
N GLU A 227 2.96 23.07 -13.23
CA GLU A 227 3.39 24.41 -13.67
C GLU A 227 4.49 24.99 -12.76
N THR A 228 4.56 24.60 -11.49
CA THR A 228 5.57 25.06 -10.52
C THR A 228 6.88 24.27 -10.58
N ARG A 229 6.99 23.23 -11.43
CA ARG A 229 8.20 22.43 -11.54
C ARG A 229 9.34 23.21 -12.16
N GLN A 230 10.39 23.42 -11.39
CA GLN A 230 11.60 24.11 -11.84
C GLN A 230 12.85 23.45 -11.24
N ILE A 231 13.90 23.38 -12.05
CA ILE A 231 15.23 22.98 -11.58
C ILE A 231 16.06 24.27 -11.56
N PRO A 232 16.37 24.82 -10.36
CA PRO A 232 17.15 26.04 -10.26
C PRO A 232 18.57 25.82 -10.82
N PRO A 233 19.19 26.83 -11.42
CA PRO A 233 20.57 26.75 -11.93
C PRO A 233 21.57 26.50 -10.79
N GLU A 234 21.34 27.10 -9.63
CA GLU A 234 22.11 26.86 -8.41
C GLU A 234 21.26 26.12 -7.38
N ALA A 235 21.83 25.06 -6.80
CA ALA A 235 21.15 24.25 -5.81
C ALA A 235 21.29 24.88 -4.42
N ILE A 236 20.18 25.14 -3.76
CA ILE A 236 20.14 25.53 -2.36
C ILE A 236 20.10 24.25 -1.52
N ASP A 237 21.19 23.95 -0.82
CA ASP A 237 21.32 22.72 -0.02
C ASP A 237 20.96 22.91 1.47
N GLU A 238 20.76 24.17 1.91
CA GLU A 238 20.47 24.52 3.31
C GLU A 238 19.15 25.28 3.40
N PHE A 239 18.43 25.08 4.51
CA PHE A 239 17.27 25.90 4.81
C PHE A 239 17.71 27.37 4.99
N SER A 240 16.99 28.31 4.35
CA SER A 240 17.24 29.72 4.55
C SER A 240 17.00 30.10 6.01
N THR A 241 17.91 30.86 6.61
CA THR A 241 17.70 31.45 7.94
C THR A 241 16.52 32.44 7.95
N GLU A 242 16.11 32.93 6.80
CA GLU A 242 14.91 33.77 6.63
C GLU A 242 13.62 33.01 6.92
N MET A 243 13.60 31.68 6.79
CA MET A 243 12.45 30.86 7.18
C MET A 243 12.13 30.97 8.68
N SER A 244 13.11 31.25 9.53
CA SER A 244 12.86 31.52 10.95
C SER A 244 12.01 32.78 11.17
N ASN A 245 12.09 33.75 10.29
CA ASN A 245 11.29 34.99 10.36
C ASN A 245 9.84 34.79 9.89
N LEU A 246 9.55 33.77 9.10
CA LEU A 246 8.21 33.45 8.65
C LEU A 246 7.32 32.92 9.79
N HIS A 247 7.90 32.42 10.87
CA HIS A 247 7.16 31.93 12.04
C HIS A 247 6.61 33.04 12.93
N ASN A 248 7.21 34.22 12.88
CA ASN A 248 6.67 35.40 13.58
C ASN A 248 5.37 35.94 12.92
N VAL A 249 5.11 35.54 11.68
CA VAL A 249 3.88 35.92 10.94
C VAL A 249 2.69 35.01 11.28
N THR A 250 2.91 33.79 11.77
CA THR A 250 1.84 32.84 12.10
C THR A 250 1.18 33.14 13.46
N SER A 251 1.78 33.97 14.29
CA SER A 251 1.20 34.45 15.55
C SER A 251 0.53 35.84 15.41
N GLY A 252 0.49 36.41 14.23
CA GLY A 252 -0.06 37.74 13.98
C GLY A 252 -1.58 37.71 13.80
N GLU A 253 -2.24 38.64 14.43
CA GLU A 253 -3.66 38.94 14.37
C GLU A 253 -4.20 39.28 12.98
N ASP A 254 -3.33 39.35 11.95
CA ASP A 254 -3.64 39.75 10.57
C ASP A 254 -3.87 38.59 9.57
N ALA A 255 -3.91 37.37 10.02
CA ALA A 255 -4.37 36.30 9.14
C ALA A 255 -5.88 36.45 8.96
N SER A 256 -6.33 36.98 7.82
CA SER A 256 -7.69 36.75 7.34
C SER A 256 -7.99 35.26 7.55
N VAL A 257 -8.90 34.97 8.46
CA VAL A 257 -9.28 33.63 8.85
C VAL A 257 -9.84 32.99 7.59
N GLU A 258 -9.01 32.26 6.84
CA GLU A 258 -9.57 31.32 5.89
C GLU A 258 -10.40 30.35 6.71
N GLU A 259 -11.65 30.20 6.32
CA GLU A 259 -12.63 29.36 7.00
C GLU A 259 -12.02 28.02 7.34
N ASP A 260 -12.20 27.57 8.59
CA ASP A 260 -11.85 26.23 9.03
C ASP A 260 -12.38 25.20 8.01
N PRO A 261 -11.65 24.13 7.71
CA PRO A 261 -12.14 23.10 6.82
C PRO A 261 -13.46 22.54 7.37
N GLU A 262 -14.46 22.42 6.50
CA GLU A 262 -15.71 21.76 6.85
C GLU A 262 -15.43 20.27 7.06
N TRP A 263 -15.86 19.76 8.21
CA TRP A 263 -15.71 18.38 8.61
C TRP A 263 -17.05 17.65 8.57
N TYR A 264 -17.10 16.56 7.83
CA TYR A 264 -18.29 15.73 7.67
C TYR A 264 -18.14 14.47 8.51
N PRO A 265 -18.88 14.33 9.64
CA PRO A 265 -18.91 13.07 10.36
C PRO A 265 -19.63 12.02 9.50
N ALA A 266 -18.95 10.93 9.20
CA ALA A 266 -19.47 9.85 8.37
C ALA A 266 -19.89 8.62 9.21
N HIS A 267 -20.19 8.80 10.50
CA HIS A 267 -20.70 7.73 11.36
C HIS A 267 -21.98 7.14 10.76
N GLY A 268 -21.94 5.84 10.44
CA GLY A 268 -23.08 5.13 9.87
C GLY A 268 -23.46 5.52 8.45
N LYS A 269 -22.68 6.38 7.78
CA LYS A 269 -22.87 6.74 6.38
C LYS A 269 -21.96 5.88 5.48
N GLN A 270 -22.35 5.73 4.22
CA GLN A 270 -21.54 5.04 3.24
C GLN A 270 -20.33 5.89 2.85
N TYR A 271 -19.15 5.46 3.28
CA TYR A 271 -17.92 6.12 2.89
C TYR A 271 -17.71 6.11 1.36
N MET A 272 -18.23 5.09 0.65
CA MET A 272 -18.18 5.03 -0.79
C MET A 272 -18.84 6.21 -1.50
N ASP A 273 -19.87 6.84 -0.92
CA ASP A 273 -20.50 8.02 -1.51
C ASP A 273 -19.54 9.21 -1.57
N ILE A 274 -18.67 9.34 -0.54
CA ILE A 274 -17.62 10.35 -0.50
C ILE A 274 -16.48 9.92 -1.43
N ALA A 275 -16.06 8.66 -1.38
CA ALA A 275 -14.95 8.13 -2.15
C ALA A 275 -15.16 8.25 -3.68
N ARG A 276 -16.39 8.06 -4.15
CA ARG A 276 -16.73 8.19 -5.58
C ARG A 276 -16.42 9.55 -6.15
N THR A 277 -16.61 10.63 -5.37
CA THR A 277 -16.33 11.99 -5.84
C THR A 277 -14.85 12.24 -6.13
N ALA A 278 -13.96 11.44 -5.57
CA ALA A 278 -12.51 11.52 -5.80
C ALA A 278 -12.00 10.53 -6.85
N CYS A 279 -12.87 9.71 -7.43
CA CYS A 279 -12.51 8.76 -8.47
C CYS A 279 -12.55 9.38 -9.87
N PRO A 280 -11.69 8.93 -10.82
CA PRO A 280 -11.78 9.34 -12.22
C PRO A 280 -13.17 9.09 -12.79
N PRO A 281 -13.70 9.98 -13.65
CA PRO A 281 -15.03 9.82 -14.26
C PRO A 281 -15.19 8.52 -15.07
N GLU A 282 -14.10 7.98 -15.62
CA GLU A 282 -14.08 6.73 -16.38
C GLU A 282 -13.95 5.47 -15.51
N SER A 283 -13.71 5.62 -14.21
CA SER A 283 -13.53 4.49 -13.29
C SER A 283 -14.83 3.71 -13.05
N HIS A 284 -14.70 2.46 -12.63
CA HIS A 284 -15.83 1.62 -12.25
C HIS A 284 -16.70 2.24 -11.14
N ALA A 285 -16.08 2.89 -10.15
CA ALA A 285 -16.80 3.52 -9.06
C ALA A 285 -17.63 4.75 -9.50
N ALA A 286 -17.23 5.45 -10.56
CA ALA A 286 -17.92 6.63 -11.07
C ALA A 286 -18.99 6.29 -12.12
N LYS A 287 -18.88 5.15 -12.82
CA LYS A 287 -19.84 4.69 -13.84
C LYS A 287 -20.86 3.74 -13.21
N GLU A 288 -22.14 3.93 -13.56
CA GLU A 288 -23.22 3.09 -13.05
C GLU A 288 -23.30 1.71 -13.74
N ASP A 289 -22.89 1.61 -15.02
CA ASP A 289 -23.08 0.43 -15.89
C ASP A 289 -21.74 -0.17 -16.37
N THR A 290 -20.81 -0.47 -15.47
CA THR A 290 -19.57 -1.17 -15.86
C THR A 290 -19.72 -2.68 -15.62
N ASP A 291 -19.35 -3.51 -16.62
CA ASP A 291 -19.32 -4.96 -16.43
C ASP A 291 -18.26 -5.36 -15.39
N THR A 292 -18.72 -6.00 -14.32
CA THR A 292 -17.86 -6.50 -13.24
C THR A 292 -16.76 -7.43 -13.76
N ALA A 293 -17.04 -8.28 -14.75
CA ALA A 293 -16.07 -9.22 -15.30
C ALA A 293 -14.91 -8.49 -16.01
N ASP A 294 -15.19 -7.39 -16.69
CA ASP A 294 -14.15 -6.56 -17.33
C ASP A 294 -13.25 -5.90 -16.27
N VAL A 295 -13.87 -5.37 -15.20
CA VAL A 295 -13.12 -4.78 -14.07
C VAL A 295 -12.23 -5.81 -13.37
N GLU A 296 -12.78 -6.99 -13.06
CA GLU A 296 -12.03 -8.07 -12.44
C GLU A 296 -10.81 -8.50 -13.27
N SER A 297 -10.94 -8.55 -14.59
CA SER A 297 -9.85 -8.91 -15.50
C SER A 297 -8.64 -7.97 -15.38
N THR A 298 -8.81 -6.77 -14.83
CA THR A 298 -7.72 -5.78 -14.64
C THR A 298 -6.82 -6.10 -13.44
N TYR A 299 -7.27 -6.94 -12.50
CA TYR A 299 -6.52 -7.23 -11.28
C TYR A 299 -6.56 -8.69 -10.83
N LYS A 300 -7.36 -9.54 -11.49
CA LYS A 300 -7.49 -10.97 -11.21
C LYS A 300 -7.22 -11.84 -12.44
N ASN A 301 -6.69 -13.03 -12.21
CA ASN A 301 -6.65 -14.08 -13.21
C ASN A 301 -8.04 -14.75 -13.29
N ARG A 302 -8.52 -15.03 -14.48
CA ARG A 302 -9.78 -15.77 -14.70
C ARG A 302 -9.71 -17.20 -14.13
N LEU A 303 -8.52 -17.81 -14.17
CA LEU A 303 -8.24 -19.08 -13.54
C LEU A 303 -8.00 -18.88 -12.04
N GLY A 304 -8.82 -19.50 -11.20
CA GLY A 304 -8.69 -19.46 -9.74
C GLY A 304 -9.11 -18.14 -9.08
N GLY A 305 -9.34 -17.05 -9.84
CA GLY A 305 -9.62 -15.71 -9.29
C GLY A 305 -8.44 -15.06 -8.57
N ILE A 306 -7.24 -15.56 -8.82
CA ILE A 306 -6.01 -15.15 -8.15
C ILE A 306 -5.66 -13.69 -8.49
N ILE A 307 -5.29 -12.89 -7.49
CA ILE A 307 -4.88 -11.50 -7.68
C ILE A 307 -3.59 -11.42 -8.48
N THR A 308 -3.63 -10.69 -9.59
CA THR A 308 -2.47 -10.36 -10.44
C THR A 308 -1.93 -8.97 -10.16
N ASN A 309 -2.79 -8.04 -9.72
CA ASN A 309 -2.42 -6.67 -9.41
C ASN A 309 -2.97 -6.25 -8.02
N PHE A 310 -2.11 -6.35 -7.01
CA PHE A 310 -2.46 -6.03 -5.63
C PHE A 310 -2.88 -4.57 -5.43
N ASN A 311 -2.26 -3.63 -6.14
CA ASN A 311 -2.61 -2.22 -6.03
C ASN A 311 -4.03 -1.94 -6.53
N ARG A 312 -4.45 -2.58 -7.64
CA ARG A 312 -5.81 -2.45 -8.16
C ARG A 312 -6.84 -3.21 -7.32
N SER A 313 -6.47 -4.34 -6.71
CA SER A 313 -7.37 -5.11 -5.83
C SER A 313 -7.69 -4.40 -4.51
N SER A 314 -6.98 -3.32 -4.19
CA SER A 314 -7.22 -2.44 -3.03
C SER A 314 -7.62 -1.00 -3.42
N ASP A 315 -7.82 -0.73 -4.71
CA ASP A 315 -8.20 0.58 -5.23
C ASP A 315 -9.73 0.73 -5.25
N LEU A 316 -10.27 1.65 -4.44
CA LEU A 316 -11.72 1.86 -4.33
C LEU A 316 -12.36 2.35 -5.63
N CYS A 317 -11.62 3.01 -6.51
CA CYS A 317 -12.13 3.39 -7.82
C CYS A 317 -12.31 2.19 -8.76
N THR A 318 -11.60 1.10 -8.48
CA THR A 318 -11.68 -0.19 -9.20
C THR A 318 -12.62 -1.16 -8.49
N VAL A 319 -12.37 -1.49 -7.21
CA VAL A 319 -13.08 -2.57 -6.51
C VAL A 319 -14.19 -2.07 -5.58
N GLY A 320 -14.26 -0.76 -5.34
CA GLY A 320 -15.20 -0.18 -4.39
C GLY A 320 -16.64 -0.63 -4.58
N PRO A 321 -17.24 -0.58 -5.79
CA PRO A 321 -18.60 -1.04 -6.03
C PRO A 321 -18.85 -2.48 -5.60
N GLU A 322 -17.86 -3.37 -5.76
CA GLU A 322 -17.97 -4.80 -5.45
C GLU A 322 -17.87 -5.11 -3.95
N ILE A 323 -17.23 -4.22 -3.19
CA ILE A 323 -16.96 -4.41 -1.76
C ILE A 323 -17.62 -3.37 -0.87
N GLN A 324 -18.34 -2.39 -1.43
CA GLN A 324 -18.95 -1.29 -0.67
C GLN A 324 -19.91 -1.75 0.44
N ASP A 325 -20.53 -2.92 0.27
CA ASP A 325 -21.42 -3.58 1.23
C ASP A 325 -20.76 -4.77 1.95
N LYS A 326 -19.45 -4.98 1.74
CA LYS A 326 -18.69 -6.13 2.23
C LYS A 326 -17.48 -5.76 3.10
N HIS A 327 -17.19 -4.47 3.24
CA HIS A 327 -16.08 -3.96 4.05
C HIS A 327 -16.60 -2.88 5.00
N GLY A 328 -16.53 -3.12 6.31
CA GLY A 328 -17.17 -2.28 7.33
C GLY A 328 -16.76 -0.80 7.30
N PHE A 329 -15.51 -0.49 6.91
CA PHE A 329 -15.09 0.90 6.71
C PHE A 329 -15.94 1.62 5.64
N LEU A 330 -16.35 0.92 4.59
CA LEU A 330 -17.04 1.53 3.45
C LEU A 330 -18.51 1.84 3.74
N PHE A 331 -19.20 1.02 4.53
CA PHE A 331 -20.64 1.20 4.79
C PHE A 331 -21.00 1.51 6.24
N SER A 332 -20.08 1.36 7.18
CA SER A 332 -20.34 1.55 8.61
C SER A 332 -19.09 1.97 9.38
N GLY A 333 -18.30 2.88 8.82
CA GLY A 333 -17.09 3.41 9.46
C GLY A 333 -17.39 4.00 10.84
N SER A 334 -16.55 3.68 11.84
CA SER A 334 -16.80 4.02 13.25
C SER A 334 -16.22 5.37 13.67
N THR A 335 -15.12 5.82 13.05
CA THR A 335 -14.38 7.02 13.46
C THR A 335 -14.09 7.96 12.28
N VAL A 336 -14.87 7.86 11.19
CA VAL A 336 -14.66 8.70 10.01
C VAL A 336 -15.18 10.10 10.26
N ILE A 337 -14.27 11.08 10.23
CA ILE A 337 -14.56 12.50 10.15
C ILE A 337 -13.76 13.04 8.96
N ALA A 338 -14.39 13.15 7.79
CA ALA A 338 -13.74 13.49 6.55
C ALA A 338 -13.86 14.99 6.21
N THR A 339 -12.96 15.49 5.36
CA THR A 339 -13.07 16.80 4.71
C THR A 339 -12.80 16.67 3.22
N LYS A 340 -13.47 17.49 2.41
CA LYS A 340 -13.21 17.60 0.97
C LYS A 340 -12.10 18.62 0.64
N ARG A 341 -11.70 19.43 1.62
CA ARG A 341 -10.62 20.40 1.47
C ARG A 341 -9.27 19.70 1.59
N LEU A 342 -8.33 20.04 0.71
CA LEU A 342 -6.95 19.57 0.83
C LEU A 342 -6.27 20.26 2.03
N VAL A 343 -5.96 19.47 3.06
CA VAL A 343 -5.33 19.91 4.31
C VAL A 343 -4.16 19.00 4.69
N PRO A 344 -3.06 19.53 5.27
CA PRO A 344 -1.81 18.79 5.46
C PRO A 344 -1.84 17.91 6.71
N ILE A 345 -2.70 16.90 6.75
CA ILE A 345 -2.81 15.95 7.87
C ILE A 345 -1.93 14.72 7.63
N PHE A 346 -1.09 14.40 8.62
CA PHE A 346 -0.33 13.16 8.66
C PHE A 346 -1.17 12.02 9.21
N GLY A 347 -1.23 10.89 8.50
CA GLY A 347 -1.99 9.68 8.86
C GLY A 347 -1.15 8.41 8.77
N GLU A 348 -1.48 7.41 9.59
CA GLU A 348 -0.79 6.11 9.61
C GLU A 348 -1.17 5.20 8.44
N CYS A 349 -2.35 5.42 7.86
CA CYS A 349 -2.84 4.73 6.66
C CYS A 349 -3.82 5.61 5.90
N LYS A 350 -4.12 5.20 4.67
CA LYS A 350 -5.18 5.80 3.84
C LYS A 350 -5.70 4.80 2.82
N VAL A 351 -6.85 5.07 2.20
CA VAL A 351 -7.25 4.40 0.96
C VAL A 351 -6.82 5.26 -0.24
N ASN A 352 -6.84 4.70 -1.44
CA ASN A 352 -6.32 5.39 -2.63
C ASN A 352 -6.93 6.77 -2.92
N VAL A 353 -8.18 6.99 -2.55
CA VAL A 353 -8.90 8.27 -2.74
C VAL A 353 -8.57 9.34 -1.70
N ASN A 354 -7.80 9.01 -0.66
CA ASN A 354 -7.43 9.96 0.39
C ASN A 354 -6.13 10.70 0.06
N SER A 355 -6.11 11.96 0.47
CA SER A 355 -4.94 12.86 0.35
C SER A 355 -4.22 13.09 1.68
N ASP A 356 -4.46 12.25 2.68
CA ASP A 356 -3.67 12.23 3.92
C ASP A 356 -2.20 11.95 3.59
N ILE A 357 -1.27 12.60 4.31
CA ILE A 357 0.17 12.40 4.14
C ILE A 357 0.59 11.20 4.96
N LEU A 358 1.02 10.12 4.31
CA LEU A 358 1.40 8.89 5.00
C LEU A 358 2.70 9.03 5.78
N PHE A 359 2.68 8.50 6.99
CA PHE A 359 3.88 8.24 7.78
C PHE A 359 3.86 6.83 8.37
N PRO A 360 5.03 6.27 8.74
CA PRO A 360 5.10 4.95 9.33
C PRO A 360 4.31 4.86 10.64
N ALA A 361 3.40 3.90 10.74
CA ALA A 361 2.55 3.75 11.92
C ALA A 361 3.36 3.56 13.20
N ASN A 362 2.93 4.24 14.24
CA ASN A 362 3.61 4.29 15.54
C ASN A 362 3.86 2.92 16.17
N MET A 363 2.93 1.98 15.98
CA MET A 363 3.02 0.62 16.50
C MET A 363 4.18 -0.18 15.90
N TYR A 364 4.66 0.17 14.72
CA TYR A 364 5.82 -0.49 14.11
C TYR A 364 7.16 -0.01 14.69
N TRP A 365 7.20 1.16 15.31
CA TRP A 365 8.41 1.71 15.90
C TRP A 365 8.48 1.51 17.42
N LYS A 366 7.36 1.65 18.13
CA LYS A 366 7.27 1.42 19.57
C LYS A 366 7.51 -0.05 19.89
N HIS A 367 8.23 -0.34 21.00
CA HIS A 367 8.30 -1.70 21.52
C HIS A 367 6.96 -2.08 22.15
N ASP A 368 6.31 -3.09 21.56
CA ASP A 368 5.03 -3.60 22.03
C ASP A 368 4.90 -5.08 21.63
N ASP A 369 4.79 -5.95 22.63
CA ASP A 369 4.71 -7.40 22.44
C ASP A 369 3.50 -7.85 21.60
N ARG A 370 2.48 -6.97 21.46
CA ARG A 370 1.32 -7.22 20.60
C ARG A 370 1.66 -7.09 19.12
N TYR A 371 2.75 -6.42 18.77
CA TYR A 371 3.13 -6.09 17.39
C TYR A 371 4.58 -6.42 17.05
N ASP A 372 5.42 -6.77 18.03
CA ASP A 372 6.82 -7.07 17.80
C ASP A 372 7.06 -8.57 17.53
N TYR A 373 7.90 -8.83 16.54
CA TYR A 373 8.36 -10.17 16.27
C TYR A 373 9.32 -10.69 17.35
N SER A 374 9.13 -11.96 17.74
CA SER A 374 10.05 -12.67 18.64
C SER A 374 10.60 -13.94 17.98
N SER A 375 11.90 -13.97 17.77
CA SER A 375 12.58 -15.16 17.19
C SER A 375 12.57 -16.38 18.12
N LYS A 376 12.36 -16.18 19.42
CA LYS A 376 12.35 -17.27 20.43
C LYS A 376 11.19 -18.24 20.23
N HIS A 377 10.08 -17.76 19.70
CA HIS A 377 8.85 -18.53 19.50
C HIS A 377 8.66 -18.98 18.05
N ASP A 378 9.48 -18.49 17.11
CA ASP A 378 9.36 -18.76 15.69
C ASP A 378 10.07 -20.07 15.32
N VAL A 379 9.30 -21.15 15.30
CA VAL A 379 9.79 -22.50 14.99
C VAL A 379 10.21 -22.63 13.52
N ARG A 380 10.99 -23.67 13.21
CA ARG A 380 11.35 -24.01 11.83
C ARG A 380 10.11 -24.35 11.00
N TRP A 381 10.17 -24.11 9.70
CA TRP A 381 9.05 -24.36 8.75
C TRP A 381 8.48 -25.77 8.84
N ASP A 382 9.37 -26.77 8.92
CA ASP A 382 9.01 -28.20 9.03
C ASP A 382 8.35 -28.58 10.38
N LYS A 383 8.36 -27.68 11.35
CA LYS A 383 7.70 -27.82 12.65
C LYS A 383 6.44 -26.98 12.81
N LYS A 384 6.13 -26.16 11.81
CA LYS A 384 4.90 -25.37 11.80
C LYS A 384 3.70 -26.23 11.41
N GLN A 385 2.54 -25.86 11.95
CA GLN A 385 1.27 -26.49 11.60
C GLN A 385 0.84 -26.05 10.19
N ASP A 386 0.31 -26.99 9.40
CA ASP A 386 -0.26 -26.75 8.06
C ASP A 386 -1.65 -26.10 8.16
N VAL A 387 -1.73 -24.99 8.89
CA VAL A 387 -2.98 -24.32 9.24
C VAL A 387 -2.85 -22.83 8.99
N MET A 388 -3.91 -22.23 8.48
CA MET A 388 -4.12 -20.80 8.38
C MET A 388 -4.73 -20.30 9.69
N LEU A 389 -4.01 -19.43 10.39
CA LEU A 389 -4.45 -18.83 11.65
C LEU A 389 -4.92 -17.41 11.46
N TRP A 390 -6.06 -17.08 12.09
CA TRP A 390 -6.46 -15.71 12.39
C TRP A 390 -7.17 -15.62 13.74
N ARG A 391 -6.78 -14.64 14.53
CA ARG A 391 -7.43 -14.23 15.79
C ARG A 391 -7.58 -12.72 15.81
N GLY A 392 -8.70 -12.24 16.30
CA GLY A 392 -8.97 -10.84 16.49
C GLY A 392 -10.32 -10.58 17.12
N VAL A 393 -10.60 -9.30 17.37
CA VAL A 393 -11.91 -8.85 17.83
C VAL A 393 -12.83 -8.57 16.64
N THR A 394 -14.14 -8.46 16.85
CA THR A 394 -15.14 -8.21 15.80
C THR A 394 -15.08 -6.80 15.20
N SER A 395 -14.06 -5.99 15.50
CA SER A 395 -13.92 -4.62 14.95
C SER A 395 -13.92 -4.56 13.41
N GLY A 396 -13.97 -3.38 12.86
CA GLY A 396 -13.94 -3.15 11.42
C GLY A 396 -15.04 -2.20 10.92
N GLY A 397 -15.83 -1.69 11.84
CA GLY A 397 -16.95 -0.78 11.63
C GLY A 397 -17.90 -0.82 12.80
N THR A 398 -18.91 0.05 12.81
CA THR A 398 -20.02 0.01 13.77
C THR A 398 -20.99 -1.10 13.36
N GLN A 399 -21.23 -2.05 14.25
CA GLN A 399 -22.03 -3.24 14.00
C GLN A 399 -23.40 -3.14 14.63
N ILE A 400 -24.40 -3.56 13.87
CA ILE A 400 -25.80 -3.70 14.30
C ILE A 400 -26.31 -5.08 13.87
N ALA A 401 -27.42 -5.52 14.41
CA ALA A 401 -28.01 -6.83 14.11
C ALA A 401 -28.22 -7.10 12.60
N GLU A 402 -28.48 -6.05 11.81
CA GLU A 402 -28.79 -6.16 10.39
C GLU A 402 -27.54 -6.14 9.47
N ASN A 403 -26.37 -5.64 9.95
CA ASN A 403 -25.23 -5.38 9.09
C ASN A 403 -24.00 -6.26 9.34
N TRP A 404 -23.85 -6.84 10.51
CA TRP A 404 -22.62 -7.52 10.96
C TRP A 404 -22.13 -8.65 10.03
N ARG A 405 -23.07 -9.40 9.40
CA ARG A 405 -22.72 -10.51 8.50
C ARG A 405 -21.97 -10.04 7.25
N ARG A 406 -22.08 -8.77 6.90
CA ARG A 406 -21.42 -8.15 5.74
C ARG A 406 -20.04 -7.59 6.05
N MET A 407 -19.67 -7.47 7.33
CA MET A 407 -18.35 -6.99 7.75
C MET A 407 -17.23 -7.91 7.27
N HIS A 408 -16.12 -7.34 6.85
CA HIS A 408 -15.01 -8.11 6.27
C HIS A 408 -14.44 -9.18 7.22
N ARG A 409 -14.25 -8.91 8.52
CA ARG A 409 -13.77 -9.90 9.49
C ARG A 409 -14.78 -11.03 9.73
N GLN A 410 -16.04 -10.69 9.85
CA GLN A 410 -17.11 -11.66 10.02
C GLN A 410 -17.23 -12.57 8.80
N ARG A 411 -17.14 -12.00 7.59
CA ARG A 411 -17.12 -12.78 6.34
C ARG A 411 -15.91 -13.71 6.28
N LEU A 412 -14.71 -13.25 6.67
CA LEU A 412 -13.52 -14.13 6.73
C LEU A 412 -13.76 -15.32 7.66
N VAL A 413 -14.27 -15.06 8.88
CA VAL A 413 -14.51 -16.13 9.86
C VAL A 413 -15.58 -17.10 9.35
N MET A 414 -16.69 -16.62 8.80
CA MET A 414 -17.73 -17.47 8.21
C MET A 414 -17.18 -18.32 7.05
N TYR A 415 -16.44 -17.69 6.14
CA TYR A 415 -15.96 -18.35 4.93
C TYR A 415 -14.89 -19.40 5.19
N LEU A 416 -14.21 -19.35 6.34
CA LEU A 416 -13.19 -20.31 6.76
C LEU A 416 -13.65 -21.22 7.91
N ASN A 417 -14.91 -21.13 8.31
CA ASN A 417 -15.50 -21.99 9.31
C ASN A 417 -16.06 -23.27 8.68
N SER A 418 -15.58 -24.44 9.12
CA SER A 418 -15.99 -25.73 8.54
C SER A 418 -17.49 -26.02 8.65
N THR A 419 -18.16 -25.54 9.71
CA THR A 419 -19.59 -25.72 9.91
C THR A 419 -20.41 -24.84 8.98
N GLU A 420 -20.04 -23.57 8.86
CA GLU A 420 -20.70 -22.62 7.93
C GLU A 420 -20.57 -23.07 6.47
N MET A 421 -19.46 -23.75 6.15
CA MET A 421 -19.15 -24.21 4.80
C MET A 421 -19.62 -25.63 4.47
N GLU A 422 -20.39 -26.28 5.36
CA GLU A 422 -20.78 -27.69 5.20
C GLU A 422 -21.64 -27.95 3.96
N SER A 423 -22.53 -27.01 3.64
CA SER A 423 -23.41 -27.09 2.46
C SER A 423 -22.98 -26.19 1.30
N GLN A 424 -21.80 -25.59 1.39
CA GLN A 424 -21.34 -24.63 0.40
C GLN A 424 -20.39 -25.29 -0.60
N GLU A 425 -20.47 -24.81 -1.84
CA GLU A 425 -19.50 -25.10 -2.89
C GLU A 425 -18.68 -23.86 -3.18
N VAL A 426 -17.38 -24.03 -3.39
CA VAL A 426 -16.45 -22.95 -3.73
C VAL A 426 -15.65 -23.29 -4.97
N ARG A 427 -15.11 -22.26 -5.60
CA ARG A 427 -14.16 -22.42 -6.69
C ARG A 427 -12.76 -22.67 -6.14
N ILE A 428 -12.11 -23.68 -6.72
CA ILE A 428 -10.65 -23.86 -6.62
C ILE A 428 -10.07 -24.02 -8.02
N LEU A 429 -8.76 -23.97 -8.12
CA LEU A 429 -8.05 -24.28 -9.36
C LEU A 429 -7.48 -25.70 -9.27
N THR A 430 -7.89 -26.57 -10.18
CA THR A 430 -7.48 -27.98 -10.20
C THR A 430 -6.73 -28.34 -11.47
N GLU A 431 -5.83 -29.31 -11.38
CA GLU A 431 -5.16 -29.87 -12.55
C GLU A 431 -6.14 -30.75 -13.35
N GLN A 432 -6.10 -30.64 -14.68
CA GLN A 432 -6.95 -31.45 -15.54
C GLN A 432 -6.52 -32.92 -15.52
N PRO A 433 -7.44 -33.90 -15.31
CA PRO A 433 -7.07 -35.30 -15.18
C PRO A 433 -6.34 -35.91 -16.40
N GLU A 434 -6.67 -35.41 -17.60
CA GLU A 434 -6.15 -35.94 -18.86
C GLU A 434 -4.96 -35.14 -19.38
N LYS A 435 -4.68 -33.98 -18.80
CA LYS A 435 -3.66 -33.02 -19.28
C LYS A 435 -2.86 -32.46 -18.10
N ARG A 436 -1.86 -33.21 -17.71
CA ARG A 436 -0.96 -32.82 -16.64
C ARG A 436 -0.34 -31.45 -16.89
N GLY A 437 -0.38 -30.57 -15.89
CA GLY A 437 0.13 -29.21 -15.97
C GLY A 437 -0.86 -28.19 -16.58
N GLU A 438 -2.01 -28.62 -17.10
CA GLU A 438 -3.10 -27.71 -17.44
C GLU A 438 -4.09 -27.59 -16.27
N TYR A 439 -4.56 -26.37 -16.01
CA TYR A 439 -5.43 -26.07 -14.87
C TYR A 439 -6.77 -25.53 -15.34
N GLU A 440 -7.81 -25.86 -14.56
CA GLU A 440 -9.16 -25.38 -14.78
C GLU A 440 -9.86 -24.97 -13.49
N ASN A 441 -10.90 -24.14 -13.62
CA ASN A 441 -11.76 -23.77 -12.49
C ASN A 441 -12.70 -24.91 -12.14
N TYR A 442 -12.51 -25.53 -10.98
CA TYR A 442 -13.43 -26.49 -10.39
C TYR A 442 -14.33 -25.78 -9.38
N ARG A 443 -15.65 -25.71 -9.64
CA ARG A 443 -16.61 -24.93 -8.86
C ARG A 443 -17.40 -25.72 -7.83
N GLN A 444 -17.25 -27.03 -7.82
CA GLN A 444 -17.99 -27.96 -6.95
C GLN A 444 -17.12 -28.48 -5.79
N PHE A 445 -16.15 -27.71 -5.36
CA PHE A 445 -15.33 -28.09 -4.23
C PHE A 445 -16.06 -27.83 -2.92
N HIS A 446 -16.23 -28.88 -2.10
CA HIS A 446 -16.83 -28.81 -0.76
C HIS A 446 -15.75 -28.50 0.28
N PRO A 447 -15.62 -27.28 0.77
CA PRO A 447 -14.45 -26.88 1.55
C PRO A 447 -14.49 -27.26 3.02
N SER A 448 -15.63 -27.78 3.57
CA SER A 448 -15.81 -28.01 5.00
C SER A 448 -14.72 -28.90 5.62
N SER A 449 -14.42 -30.06 5.01
CA SER A 449 -13.36 -30.95 5.51
C SER A 449 -11.97 -30.32 5.42
N PHE A 450 -11.68 -29.60 4.32
CA PHE A 450 -10.44 -28.88 4.12
C PHE A 450 -10.27 -27.74 5.15
N ALA A 451 -11.31 -26.94 5.37
CA ALA A 451 -11.32 -25.87 6.35
C ALA A 451 -11.10 -26.42 7.78
N ARG A 452 -11.74 -27.54 8.13
CA ARG A 452 -11.56 -28.20 9.44
C ARG A 452 -10.11 -28.56 9.72
N ASN A 453 -9.38 -29.00 8.72
CA ASN A 453 -8.01 -29.47 8.86
C ASN A 453 -6.98 -28.35 8.72
N HIS A 454 -7.29 -27.29 7.96
CA HIS A 454 -6.31 -26.31 7.52
C HIS A 454 -6.65 -24.84 7.88
N SER A 455 -7.75 -24.59 8.62
CA SER A 455 -8.06 -23.26 9.10
C SER A 455 -8.38 -23.24 10.59
N ASP A 456 -7.81 -22.27 11.30
CA ASP A 456 -8.12 -21.96 12.68
C ASP A 456 -8.35 -20.45 12.82
N VAL A 457 -9.55 -20.02 12.44
CA VAL A 457 -9.98 -18.64 12.47
C VAL A 457 -11.07 -18.43 13.53
N GLY A 458 -11.10 -17.28 14.17
CA GLY A 458 -12.14 -16.98 15.14
C GLY A 458 -11.91 -15.69 15.91
N PHE A 459 -13.02 -15.20 16.48
CA PHE A 459 -13.02 -14.04 17.34
C PHE A 459 -12.65 -14.38 18.77
N THR A 460 -11.92 -13.46 19.40
CA THR A 460 -11.52 -13.56 20.81
C THR A 460 -12.40 -12.71 21.73
N GLU A 461 -13.08 -11.70 21.14
CA GLU A 461 -13.89 -10.74 21.84
C GLU A 461 -14.86 -10.06 20.86
N THR A 462 -16.05 -9.71 21.30
CA THR A 462 -17.00 -8.89 20.57
C THR A 462 -16.76 -7.41 20.90
N TRP A 463 -16.75 -6.54 19.87
CA TRP A 463 -16.46 -5.13 20.03
C TRP A 463 -17.05 -4.29 18.89
N GLY A 464 -17.41 -3.02 19.18
CA GLY A 464 -17.88 -2.09 18.16
C GLY A 464 -19.36 -2.24 17.79
N CYS A 465 -20.18 -2.79 18.67
CA CYS A 465 -21.59 -3.05 18.45
C CYS A 465 -22.49 -1.92 19.00
N VAL A 466 -23.66 -1.75 18.38
CA VAL A 466 -24.70 -0.79 18.80
C VAL A 466 -26.07 -1.48 18.74
N PRO A 467 -26.90 -1.44 19.79
CA PRO A 467 -26.61 -0.85 21.11
C PRO A 467 -25.63 -1.70 21.93
N ASP A 468 -25.57 -3.00 21.71
CA ASP A 468 -24.68 -3.98 22.34
C ASP A 468 -24.39 -5.15 21.39
N CYS A 469 -23.58 -6.11 21.83
CA CYS A 469 -23.15 -7.25 21.02
C CYS A 469 -24.01 -8.51 21.19
N GLY A 470 -25.17 -8.46 21.82
CA GLY A 470 -26.03 -9.62 22.13
C GLY A 470 -26.44 -10.42 20.90
N PHE A 471 -26.47 -9.83 19.71
CA PHE A 471 -26.77 -10.55 18.46
C PHE A 471 -25.68 -11.57 18.04
N TYR A 472 -24.55 -11.62 18.76
CA TYR A 472 -23.52 -12.63 18.55
C TYR A 472 -23.64 -13.85 19.46
N ASP A 473 -24.41 -13.80 20.56
CA ASP A 473 -24.40 -14.78 21.63
C ASP A 473 -24.73 -16.21 21.16
N ASP A 474 -25.65 -16.35 20.21
CA ASP A 474 -26.05 -17.63 19.65
C ASP A 474 -25.38 -17.97 18.32
N VAL A 475 -24.46 -17.12 17.82
CA VAL A 475 -23.86 -17.27 16.48
C VAL A 475 -22.48 -17.91 16.56
N TRP A 476 -21.64 -17.42 17.47
CA TRP A 476 -20.25 -17.88 17.55
C TRP A 476 -19.80 -18.16 18.97
N THR A 477 -19.08 -19.24 19.13
CA THR A 477 -18.25 -19.45 20.31
C THR A 477 -16.96 -18.66 20.16
N LEU A 478 -16.69 -17.73 21.09
CA LEU A 478 -15.42 -17.01 21.11
C LEU A 478 -14.27 -17.99 21.35
N LYS A 479 -13.17 -17.79 20.64
CA LYS A 479 -11.96 -18.59 20.76
C LYS A 479 -10.98 -17.96 21.74
N GLU A 480 -10.12 -18.79 22.31
CA GLU A 480 -9.02 -18.30 23.14
C GLU A 480 -8.08 -17.41 22.30
N GLN A 481 -7.55 -16.39 22.95
CA GLN A 481 -6.54 -15.53 22.37
C GLN A 481 -5.25 -16.34 22.14
N VAL A 482 -4.69 -16.22 20.94
CA VAL A 482 -3.35 -16.74 20.64
C VAL A 482 -2.38 -15.54 20.64
N PRO A 483 -1.52 -15.39 21.65
CA PRO A 483 -0.53 -14.33 21.69
C PRO A 483 0.32 -14.30 20.41
N LEU A 484 0.74 -13.12 19.96
CA LEU A 484 1.47 -12.97 18.71
C LEU A 484 2.67 -13.94 18.57
N PRO A 485 3.51 -14.14 19.61
CA PRO A 485 4.62 -15.10 19.52
C PRO A 485 4.16 -16.54 19.22
N ASP A 486 3.01 -16.96 19.75
CA ASP A 486 2.47 -18.31 19.54
C ASP A 486 1.83 -18.49 18.16
N GLN A 487 1.44 -17.40 17.50
CA GLN A 487 0.96 -17.43 16.12
C GLN A 487 2.05 -17.88 15.15
N PHE A 488 3.33 -17.68 15.47
CA PHE A 488 4.46 -18.14 14.63
C PHE A 488 4.65 -19.67 14.60
N LYS A 489 3.82 -20.45 15.29
CA LYS A 489 3.76 -21.91 15.17
C LYS A 489 2.96 -22.39 13.95
N TYR A 490 2.27 -21.48 13.26
CA TYR A 490 1.43 -21.77 12.10
C TYR A 490 2.11 -21.34 10.80
N LYS A 491 1.87 -22.10 9.71
CA LYS A 491 2.50 -21.77 8.41
C LYS A 491 1.91 -20.53 7.77
N PHE A 492 0.58 -20.33 7.88
CA PHE A 492 -0.13 -19.25 7.19
C PHE A 492 -0.74 -18.29 8.21
N LEU A 493 -0.34 -17.02 8.12
CA LEU A 493 -0.83 -15.95 8.99
C LEU A 493 -1.62 -14.94 8.16
N VAL A 494 -2.90 -14.77 8.47
CA VAL A 494 -3.78 -13.87 7.72
C VAL A 494 -3.79 -12.50 8.35
N ASP A 495 -3.58 -11.50 7.51
CA ASP A 495 -3.70 -10.10 7.83
C ASP A 495 -4.89 -9.49 7.10
N VAL A 496 -5.90 -9.07 7.86
CA VAL A 496 -7.09 -8.36 7.36
C VAL A 496 -7.32 -7.11 8.18
N ASP A 497 -7.91 -6.12 7.54
CA ASP A 497 -8.18 -4.82 8.13
C ASP A 497 -9.01 -4.92 9.42
N GLY A 498 -8.83 -3.92 10.29
CA GLY A 498 -9.69 -3.64 11.44
C GLY A 498 -10.57 -2.43 11.16
N HIS A 499 -10.54 -1.43 12.06
CA HIS A 499 -11.09 -0.10 11.76
C HIS A 499 -10.31 0.57 10.62
N SER A 500 -9.02 0.28 10.54
CA SER A 500 -8.10 0.58 9.44
C SER A 500 -7.16 -0.62 9.25
N PHE A 501 -5.91 -0.39 8.85
CA PHE A 501 -4.90 -1.44 8.64
C PHE A 501 -4.65 -2.30 9.89
N SER A 502 -3.92 -3.40 9.72
CA SER A 502 -3.55 -4.32 10.82
C SER A 502 -2.11 -4.09 11.29
N GLY A 503 -1.92 -3.73 12.55
CA GLY A 503 -0.59 -3.51 13.14
C GLY A 503 0.31 -4.74 13.27
N ARG A 504 -0.20 -5.96 13.01
CA ARG A 504 0.58 -7.22 13.10
C ARG A 504 1.43 -7.49 11.86
N TRP A 505 1.18 -6.79 10.76
CA TRP A 505 1.73 -7.11 9.44
C TRP A 505 3.25 -7.18 9.41
N ARG A 506 3.94 -6.21 10.01
CA ARG A 506 5.40 -6.23 10.11
C ARG A 506 5.92 -7.50 10.80
N ALA A 507 5.34 -7.88 11.93
CA ALA A 507 5.75 -9.08 12.67
C ALA A 507 5.50 -10.37 11.87
N PHE A 508 4.42 -10.43 11.09
CA PHE A 508 4.15 -11.55 10.20
C PHE A 508 5.22 -11.69 9.12
N LEU A 509 5.61 -10.57 8.49
CA LEU A 509 6.70 -10.56 7.52
C LEU A 509 8.07 -10.90 8.13
N GLU A 510 8.33 -10.51 9.38
CA GLU A 510 9.58 -10.85 10.08
C GLU A 510 9.64 -12.32 10.52
N SER A 511 8.52 -13.04 10.52
CA SER A 511 8.44 -14.44 10.90
C SER A 511 8.87 -15.39 9.78
N LYS A 512 8.96 -16.69 10.08
CA LYS A 512 9.12 -17.77 9.10
C LYS A 512 7.76 -18.29 8.59
N SER A 513 6.67 -17.59 8.88
CA SER A 513 5.34 -17.95 8.39
C SER A 513 5.03 -17.18 7.11
N LEU A 514 4.19 -17.75 6.27
CA LEU A 514 3.70 -17.05 5.07
C LEU A 514 2.60 -16.08 5.46
N GLY A 515 2.82 -14.79 5.22
CA GLY A 515 1.81 -13.76 5.37
C GLY A 515 0.85 -13.76 4.18
N ILE A 516 -0.46 -13.78 4.46
CA ILE A 516 -1.54 -13.63 3.47
C ILE A 516 -2.29 -12.34 3.82
N LYS A 517 -2.41 -11.40 2.87
CA LYS A 517 -2.94 -10.05 3.15
C LYS A 517 -4.13 -9.71 2.26
N ALA A 518 -5.24 -9.32 2.90
CA ALA A 518 -6.36 -8.65 2.28
C ALA A 518 -6.56 -7.27 2.94
N THR A 519 -6.45 -6.21 2.17
CA THR A 519 -6.58 -4.84 2.67
C THR A 519 -7.05 -3.89 1.58
N ILE A 520 -7.74 -2.82 1.99
CA ILE A 520 -8.01 -1.66 1.14
C ILE A 520 -7.11 -0.48 1.52
N PHE A 521 -6.35 -0.60 2.61
CA PHE A 521 -5.52 0.50 3.12
C PHE A 521 -4.12 0.46 2.55
N ARG A 522 -3.58 1.65 2.28
CA ARG A 522 -2.19 1.92 1.93
C ARG A 522 -1.41 2.28 3.18
N GLU A 523 -0.18 1.81 3.23
CA GLU A 523 0.76 2.07 4.30
C GLU A 523 2.12 2.55 3.74
N TRP A 524 2.93 3.17 4.58
CA TRP A 524 4.24 3.74 4.22
C TRP A 524 5.22 2.77 3.53
N HIS A 525 5.02 1.49 3.71
CA HIS A 525 5.92 0.43 3.23
C HIS A 525 5.47 -0.23 1.93
N ASP A 526 4.31 0.13 1.37
CA ASP A 526 3.72 -0.60 0.24
C ASP A 526 4.61 -0.60 -1.01
N SER A 527 5.34 0.51 -1.27
CA SER A 527 6.29 0.59 -2.39
C SER A 527 7.47 -0.40 -2.27
N ARG A 528 7.73 -0.91 -1.07
CA ARG A 528 8.85 -1.79 -0.74
C ARG A 528 8.50 -3.26 -0.76
N LEU A 529 7.21 -3.60 -0.75
CA LEU A 529 6.72 -4.97 -0.71
C LEU A 529 6.21 -5.43 -2.07
N PHE A 530 6.61 -6.63 -2.46
CA PHE A 530 6.24 -7.23 -3.73
C PHE A 530 5.33 -8.43 -3.45
N ALA A 531 4.06 -8.31 -3.86
CA ALA A 531 3.10 -9.42 -3.83
C ALA A 531 3.64 -10.63 -4.59
N TRP A 532 3.33 -11.83 -4.15
CA TRP A 532 3.79 -13.12 -4.67
C TRP A 532 5.31 -13.38 -4.49
N ARG A 533 6.04 -12.44 -3.90
CA ARG A 533 7.44 -12.62 -3.52
C ARG A 533 7.64 -12.53 -2.02
N HIS A 534 7.07 -11.52 -1.37
CA HIS A 534 7.24 -11.27 0.07
C HIS A 534 6.01 -11.64 0.88
N PHE A 535 4.87 -11.76 0.23
CA PHE A 535 3.59 -12.15 0.81
C PHE A 535 2.63 -12.61 -0.29
N VAL A 536 1.53 -13.24 0.11
CA VAL A 536 0.45 -13.63 -0.79
C VAL A 536 -0.69 -12.63 -0.67
N PRO A 537 -1.09 -11.94 -1.76
CA PRO A 537 -2.27 -11.12 -1.75
C PRO A 537 -3.53 -12.00 -1.76
N MET A 538 -4.57 -11.59 -1.04
CA MET A 538 -5.89 -12.20 -1.02
C MET A 538 -6.95 -11.15 -1.32
N ASP A 539 -7.96 -11.51 -2.09
CA ASP A 539 -9.05 -10.61 -2.47
C ASP A 539 -9.90 -10.20 -1.26
N ASN A 540 -10.36 -8.96 -1.22
CA ASN A 540 -11.22 -8.44 -0.14
C ASN A 540 -12.61 -9.10 -0.11
N ARG A 541 -12.98 -9.89 -1.13
CA ARG A 541 -14.18 -10.74 -1.14
C ARG A 541 -13.90 -12.15 -0.64
N TYR A 542 -12.60 -12.56 -0.52
CA TYR A 542 -12.12 -13.89 -0.08
C TYR A 542 -12.44 -15.03 -1.05
N ASP A 543 -12.87 -14.74 -2.27
CA ASP A 543 -13.28 -15.76 -3.25
C ASP A 543 -12.11 -16.54 -3.86
N ASP A 544 -10.87 -16.13 -3.60
CA ASP A 544 -9.63 -16.78 -4.01
C ASP A 544 -8.93 -17.60 -2.88
N VAL A 545 -9.40 -17.50 -1.63
CA VAL A 545 -8.71 -18.07 -0.48
C VAL A 545 -8.52 -19.59 -0.58
N TYR A 546 -9.54 -20.32 -1.07
CA TYR A 546 -9.43 -21.77 -1.25
C TYR A 546 -8.52 -22.13 -2.42
N SER A 547 -8.52 -21.36 -3.52
CA SER A 547 -7.55 -21.55 -4.61
C SER A 547 -6.11 -21.36 -4.12
N ILE A 548 -5.87 -20.37 -3.25
CA ILE A 548 -4.56 -20.10 -2.64
C ILE A 548 -4.14 -21.23 -1.70
N LEU A 549 -5.03 -21.64 -0.78
CA LEU A 549 -4.69 -22.66 0.22
C LEU A 549 -4.51 -24.04 -0.39
N THR A 550 -5.37 -24.45 -1.34
CA THR A 550 -5.24 -25.74 -2.03
C THR A 550 -3.96 -25.81 -2.86
N TYR A 551 -3.49 -24.71 -3.44
CA TYR A 551 -2.20 -24.67 -4.10
C TYR A 551 -1.05 -25.01 -3.15
N PHE A 552 -0.98 -24.35 -1.98
CA PHE A 552 0.14 -24.57 -1.07
C PHE A 552 0.05 -25.88 -0.28
N LEU A 553 -1.15 -26.31 0.09
CA LEU A 553 -1.38 -27.47 0.95
C LEU A 553 -1.66 -28.77 0.20
N GLY A 554 -2.09 -28.65 -1.06
CA GLY A 554 -2.55 -29.78 -1.86
C GLY A 554 -3.98 -30.21 -1.51
N VAL A 555 -4.64 -30.89 -2.45
CA VAL A 555 -5.94 -31.53 -2.25
C VAL A 555 -6.09 -32.70 -3.20
N GLY A 556 -6.84 -33.73 -2.77
CA GLY A 556 -7.13 -34.94 -3.56
C GLY A 556 -5.92 -35.87 -3.75
N GLN A 557 -6.08 -36.83 -4.65
CA GLN A 557 -5.06 -37.81 -5.02
C GLN A 557 -4.67 -37.62 -6.48
N PRO A 558 -3.41 -37.91 -6.84
CA PRO A 558 -2.96 -37.81 -8.23
C PRO A 558 -3.84 -38.65 -9.17
N PRO A 559 -4.07 -38.15 -10.41
CA PRO A 559 -4.80 -38.93 -11.42
C PRO A 559 -4.18 -40.34 -11.60
N GLY A 560 -5.04 -41.37 -11.62
CA GLY A 560 -4.60 -42.76 -11.77
C GLY A 560 -4.28 -43.49 -10.46
N SER A 561 -4.51 -42.89 -9.28
CA SER A 561 -4.44 -43.59 -8.00
C SER A 561 -5.60 -44.59 -7.85
N GLU A 562 -5.36 -45.76 -7.20
CA GLU A 562 -6.33 -46.84 -7.03
C GLU A 562 -7.51 -46.49 -6.09
N GLN A 563 -7.42 -45.40 -5.34
CA GLN A 563 -8.49 -44.92 -4.46
C GLN A 563 -9.37 -43.91 -5.19
N PRO A 564 -10.72 -44.08 -5.21
CA PRO A 564 -11.61 -43.04 -5.73
C PRO A 564 -11.56 -41.85 -4.78
N GLY A 565 -10.71 -40.90 -5.11
CA GLY A 565 -10.59 -39.62 -4.42
C GLY A 565 -11.61 -38.58 -4.91
N GLU A 566 -11.61 -37.42 -4.30
CA GLU A 566 -12.30 -36.23 -4.83
C GLU A 566 -11.90 -36.01 -6.30
N LYS A 567 -12.86 -35.58 -7.12
CA LYS A 567 -12.61 -35.29 -8.54
C LYS A 567 -11.55 -34.21 -8.75
N ALA A 568 -11.29 -33.38 -7.73
CA ALA A 568 -10.31 -32.32 -7.74
C ALA A 568 -8.96 -32.79 -7.23
N TYR A 569 -7.90 -32.52 -7.98
CA TYR A 569 -6.52 -32.73 -7.57
C TYR A 569 -5.71 -31.47 -7.73
N VAL A 570 -4.99 -31.11 -6.67
CA VAL A 570 -3.98 -30.03 -6.68
C VAL A 570 -2.74 -30.54 -5.98
N ALA A 571 -1.61 -30.53 -6.67
CA ALA A 571 -0.34 -30.89 -6.06
C ALA A 571 0.04 -29.90 -4.93
N ARG A 572 0.69 -30.42 -3.88
CA ARG A 572 1.16 -29.59 -2.76
C ARG A 572 2.43 -28.80 -3.13
N HIS A 573 2.40 -27.49 -2.91
CA HIS A 573 3.51 -26.56 -3.20
C HIS A 573 4.08 -25.93 -1.90
N ASP A 574 4.44 -26.75 -0.93
CA ASP A 574 4.96 -26.31 0.38
C ASP A 574 6.32 -25.58 0.28
N ALA A 575 7.15 -25.97 -0.70
CA ALA A 575 8.43 -25.33 -0.94
C ALA A 575 8.29 -23.89 -1.44
N GLU A 576 7.29 -23.63 -2.28
CA GLU A 576 6.93 -22.30 -2.78
C GLU A 576 6.40 -21.42 -1.66
N ALA A 577 5.53 -21.95 -0.79
CA ALA A 577 5.06 -21.25 0.40
C ALA A 577 6.23 -20.83 1.29
N LYS A 578 7.14 -21.78 1.58
CA LYS A 578 8.35 -21.51 2.34
C LYS A 578 9.23 -20.45 1.68
N ARG A 579 9.38 -20.51 0.35
CA ARG A 579 10.19 -19.55 -0.40
C ARG A 579 9.67 -18.12 -0.23
N ILE A 580 8.36 -17.89 -0.36
CA ILE A 580 7.75 -16.56 -0.14
C ILE A 580 7.98 -16.11 1.31
N ALA A 581 7.76 -16.99 2.29
CA ALA A 581 7.97 -16.68 3.71
C ALA A 581 9.43 -16.29 4.01
N ASP A 582 10.40 -17.04 3.50
CA ASP A 582 11.82 -16.75 3.69
C ASP A 582 12.24 -15.44 3.00
N GLN A 583 11.74 -15.18 1.79
CA GLN A 583 11.98 -13.93 1.05
C GLN A 583 11.35 -12.73 1.77
N GLY A 584 10.11 -12.86 2.27
CA GLY A 584 9.44 -11.84 3.07
C GLY A 584 10.23 -11.49 4.32
N LYS A 585 10.66 -12.52 5.06
CA LYS A 585 11.47 -12.36 6.27
C LYS A 585 12.82 -11.68 6.01
N GLU A 586 13.56 -12.15 5.03
CA GLU A 586 14.84 -11.56 4.68
C GLU A 586 14.68 -10.10 4.28
N TRP A 587 13.62 -9.81 3.52
CA TRP A 587 13.35 -8.48 3.02
C TRP A 587 12.88 -7.52 4.11
N ALA A 588 11.94 -7.92 4.98
CA ALA A 588 11.47 -7.11 6.10
C ALA A 588 12.63 -6.64 7.00
N ARG A 589 13.62 -7.52 7.24
CA ARG A 589 14.84 -7.20 7.99
C ARG A 589 15.77 -6.20 7.31
N LYS A 590 15.59 -5.95 6.00
CA LYS A 590 16.39 -4.98 5.24
C LYS A 590 15.70 -3.64 5.09
N VAL A 591 14.36 -3.60 4.99
CA VAL A 591 13.62 -2.40 4.55
C VAL A 591 12.49 -1.97 5.49
N LEU A 592 12.16 -2.75 6.54
CA LEU A 592 11.10 -2.45 7.51
C LEU A 592 11.63 -2.33 8.94
N ARG A 593 12.91 -1.99 9.11
CA ARG A 593 13.53 -1.82 10.42
C ARG A 593 13.05 -0.51 11.06
N ARG A 594 13.27 -0.37 12.37
CA ARG A 594 13.01 0.90 13.07
C ARG A 594 13.83 2.06 12.51
N GLU A 595 15.06 1.80 12.07
CA GLU A 595 15.91 2.79 11.40
C GLU A 595 15.30 3.25 10.06
N ASP A 596 14.63 2.35 9.32
CA ASP A 596 13.96 2.69 8.07
C ASP A 596 12.72 3.56 8.34
N ILE A 597 12.00 3.32 9.44
CA ILE A 597 10.90 4.16 9.94
C ILE A 597 11.40 5.57 10.28
N GLU A 598 12.50 5.68 11.05
CA GLU A 598 13.12 6.98 11.41
C GLU A 598 13.48 7.78 10.15
N VAL A 599 14.09 7.13 9.16
CA VAL A 599 14.54 7.79 7.92
C VAL A 599 13.36 8.17 7.04
N SER A 600 12.33 7.34 6.98
CA SER A 600 11.10 7.62 6.21
C SER A 600 10.37 8.83 6.79
N LEU A 601 10.17 8.88 8.11
CA LEU A 601 9.52 10.01 8.75
C LEU A 601 10.33 11.30 8.60
N CYS A 602 11.66 11.24 8.81
CA CYS A 602 12.55 12.39 8.60
C CYS A 602 12.43 12.93 7.16
N ARG A 603 12.29 12.04 6.18
CA ARG A 603 12.10 12.41 4.78
C ARG A 603 10.73 13.05 4.54
N SER A 604 9.67 12.44 5.05
CA SER A 604 8.30 12.93 4.88
C SER A 604 8.12 14.34 5.42
N ILE A 605 8.61 14.59 6.65
CA ILE A 605 8.56 15.91 7.27
C ILE A 605 9.46 16.91 6.52
N GLY A 606 10.68 16.52 6.14
CA GLY A 606 11.61 17.39 5.42
C GLY A 606 11.10 17.82 4.04
N ASP A 607 10.46 16.91 3.30
CA ASP A 607 9.86 17.25 2.00
C ASP A 607 8.59 18.09 2.17
N ALA A 608 7.77 17.83 3.22
CA ALA A 608 6.60 18.64 3.53
C ALA A 608 6.96 20.10 3.88
N CYS A 609 8.11 20.35 4.51
CA CYS A 609 8.59 21.72 4.80
C CYS A 609 8.86 22.54 3.54
N ARG A 610 8.99 21.92 2.38
CA ARG A 610 9.21 22.60 1.10
C ARG A 610 7.89 22.90 0.36
N SER A 611 6.86 22.08 0.57
CA SER A 611 5.54 22.25 -0.06
C SER A 611 4.82 23.44 0.52
#